data_e0d733c261c15c40272785d77fe9defd
#
_entry.id   e0d733c261c15c40272785d77fe9defd
#
_cell.length_a   1.000
_cell.length_b   1.000
_cell.length_c   1.000
_cell.angle_alpha   90.00
_cell.angle_beta   90.00
_cell.angle_gamma   90.00
#
_symmetry.space_group_name_H-M   'P 1'
#
loop_
_entity.id
_entity.type
_entity.pdbx_description
1 polymer ?
#
loop_
_entity_poly.entity_id
_entity_poly.type
_entity_poly.pdbx_seq_one_letter_code
_entity_poly.pdbx_strand_id
1 'polypeptide(L)'
;THSLVVLGSHPNIVVIMADDLGLGDISFHVRSIQHEVPVVETPTLDDLASHSLWFIDGHSATALCAPTRYAVMSGNNNYHSYAPWGVWSTFGETAFKPNHATLGTVVRDAGYQTGFIGKWHLGGDFCIPRSTAFYRGPKNGDLTGKVDMTRFVSGGPRDCGFEYDFTSPCGIQGPIYLLYENQAWSPIADNSQIIFLNEDTAVHPKDMSDKGPGLGDSQWDSREIGQLLSEKAVDFITHAATGNKPFFLYYCSPMVHLPHCPPDVFDGKKIKGQTPTNHLDMLLD
;
A
#
# COMPACT_ATOMS: atom_id res chain seq x y z
N THR A 1 -45.68 -10.86 18.35
CA THR A 1 -44.53 -10.17 18.92
C THR A 1 -43.51 -9.97 17.83
N HIS A 2 -43.51 -8.75 17.26
CA HIS A 2 -42.48 -8.34 16.28
C HIS A 2 -41.26 -7.93 17.10
N SER A 3 -40.22 -8.73 17.09
CA SER A 3 -38.91 -8.32 17.58
C SER A 3 -38.38 -7.27 16.60
N LEU A 4 -38.36 -6.01 17.01
CA LEU A 4 -37.54 -4.97 16.37
C LEU A 4 -36.09 -5.39 16.57
N VAL A 5 -35.48 -5.97 15.54
CA VAL A 5 -34.01 -6.00 15.42
C VAL A 5 -33.58 -4.56 15.20
N VAL A 6 -33.14 -3.90 16.26
CA VAL A 6 -32.37 -2.66 16.10
C VAL A 6 -31.08 -3.09 15.42
N LEU A 7 -31.02 -2.96 14.10
CA LEU A 7 -29.79 -3.00 13.34
C LEU A 7 -28.97 -1.78 13.82
N GLY A 8 -28.09 -1.99 14.79
CA GLY A 8 -27.09 -1.02 15.14
C GLY A 8 -26.35 -0.67 13.86
N SER A 9 -26.15 0.63 13.58
CA SER A 9 -25.37 1.06 12.43
C SER A 9 -23.97 0.46 12.55
N HIS A 10 -23.56 -0.33 11.58
CA HIS A 10 -22.19 -0.83 11.53
C HIS A 10 -21.22 0.38 11.42
N PRO A 11 -20.14 0.43 12.21
CA PRO A 11 -19.18 1.52 12.12
C PRO A 11 -18.42 1.48 10.79
N ASN A 12 -18.00 2.63 10.31
CA ASN A 12 -16.96 2.68 9.28
C ASN A 12 -15.65 2.16 9.87
N ILE A 13 -14.86 1.46 9.05
CA ILE A 13 -13.60 0.85 9.48
C ILE A 13 -12.49 1.31 8.53
N VAL A 14 -11.43 1.85 9.11
CA VAL A 14 -10.20 2.17 8.39
C VAL A 14 -9.05 1.39 9.02
N VAL A 15 -8.38 0.57 8.22
CA VAL A 15 -7.16 -0.13 8.61
C VAL A 15 -5.99 0.54 7.91
N ILE A 16 -5.04 1.06 8.66
CA ILE A 16 -3.82 1.69 8.14
C ILE A 16 -2.65 0.77 8.44
N MET A 17 -1.90 0.39 7.40
CA MET A 17 -0.67 -0.36 7.52
C MET A 17 0.50 0.48 7.00
N ALA A 18 1.43 0.82 7.88
CA ALA A 18 2.71 1.41 7.49
C ALA A 18 3.72 0.32 7.12
N ASP A 19 4.67 0.65 6.25
CA ASP A 19 5.70 -0.25 5.75
C ASP A 19 7.05 0.11 6.37
N ASP A 20 7.62 -0.82 7.12
CA ASP A 20 8.90 -0.68 7.85
C ASP A 20 8.92 0.41 8.96
N LEU A 21 7.75 0.78 9.48
CA LEU A 21 7.64 1.67 10.64
C LEU A 21 7.97 0.91 11.93
N GLY A 22 8.95 1.39 12.67
CA GLY A 22 9.34 0.82 13.96
C GLY A 22 8.61 1.46 15.14
N LEU A 23 8.54 0.76 16.27
CA LEU A 23 7.97 1.33 17.50
C LEU A 23 8.77 2.56 18.00
N GLY A 24 10.10 2.57 17.78
CA GLY A 24 10.96 3.70 18.10
C GLY A 24 10.75 4.94 17.21
N ASP A 25 9.99 4.82 16.13
CA ASP A 25 9.66 5.93 15.24
C ASP A 25 8.42 6.71 15.70
N ILE A 26 7.66 6.16 16.67
CA ILE A 26 6.41 6.78 17.17
C ILE A 26 6.68 7.46 18.50
N SER A 27 6.56 8.79 18.52
CA SER A 27 6.92 9.61 19.70
C SER A 27 6.09 9.27 20.95
N PHE A 28 4.80 8.93 20.81
CA PHE A 28 3.98 8.43 21.91
C PHE A 28 4.58 7.19 22.57
N HIS A 29 5.01 6.21 21.77
CA HIS A 29 5.60 4.97 22.29
C HIS A 29 6.92 5.24 23.03
N VAL A 30 7.80 6.04 22.41
CA VAL A 30 9.10 6.40 23.00
C VAL A 30 8.93 7.07 24.37
N ARG A 31 8.00 8.04 24.49
CA ARG A 31 7.74 8.73 25.76
C ARG A 31 7.03 7.84 26.79
N SER A 32 5.95 7.19 26.37
CA SER A 32 5.01 6.56 27.29
C SER A 32 5.45 5.16 27.73
N ILE A 33 6.19 4.44 26.89
CA ILE A 33 6.59 3.05 27.11
C ILE A 33 8.09 2.92 27.38
N GLN A 34 8.93 3.59 26.58
CA GLN A 34 10.38 3.53 26.76
C GLN A 34 10.90 4.55 27.80
N HIS A 35 10.08 5.58 28.09
CA HIS A 35 10.46 6.70 28.99
C HIS A 35 11.67 7.48 28.52
N GLU A 36 11.81 7.62 27.19
CA GLU A 36 12.89 8.32 26.51
C GLU A 36 12.40 9.57 25.78
N VAL A 37 13.33 10.36 25.27
CA VAL A 37 13.04 11.53 24.43
C VAL A 37 13.00 11.08 22.97
N PRO A 38 11.90 11.28 22.25
CA PRO A 38 11.83 10.91 20.84
C PRO A 38 12.77 11.76 19.98
N VAL A 39 13.33 11.14 18.94
CA VAL A 39 14.19 11.83 17.97
C VAL A 39 13.35 12.70 17.01
N VAL A 40 12.14 12.26 16.73
CA VAL A 40 11.16 12.95 15.89
C VAL A 40 9.80 12.95 16.57
N GLU A 41 9.04 14.01 16.35
CA GLU A 41 7.67 14.12 16.85
C GLU A 41 6.68 13.59 15.80
N THR A 42 5.73 12.77 16.25
CA THR A 42 4.64 12.22 15.41
C THR A 42 3.29 12.67 15.98
N PRO A 43 2.96 13.98 15.92
CA PRO A 43 1.84 14.54 16.68
C PRO A 43 0.48 13.96 16.29
N THR A 44 0.26 13.61 15.03
CA THR A 44 -0.99 13.00 14.57
C THR A 44 -1.17 11.59 15.13
N LEU A 45 -0.09 10.78 15.14
CA LEU A 45 -0.11 9.45 15.75
C LEU A 45 -0.22 9.53 17.28
N ASP A 46 0.42 10.51 17.91
CA ASP A 46 0.35 10.74 19.34
C ASP A 46 -1.07 11.11 19.78
N ASP A 47 -1.75 12.00 19.02
CA ASP A 47 -3.14 12.35 19.27
C ASP A 47 -4.06 11.11 19.11
N LEU A 48 -3.91 10.35 18.04
CA LEU A 48 -4.65 9.11 17.84
C LEU A 48 -4.42 8.12 19.01
N ALA A 49 -3.17 7.92 19.41
CA ALA A 49 -2.81 7.00 20.49
C ALA A 49 -3.41 7.44 21.84
N SER A 50 -3.44 8.75 22.12
CA SER A 50 -3.98 9.30 23.37
C SER A 50 -5.49 9.10 23.55
N HIS A 51 -6.23 8.91 22.45
CA HIS A 51 -7.68 8.69 22.42
C HIS A 51 -8.08 7.25 22.04
N SER A 52 -7.11 6.33 22.02
CA SER A 52 -7.28 4.97 21.50
C SER A 52 -6.81 3.92 22.49
N LEU A 53 -7.10 2.65 22.19
CA LEU A 53 -6.48 1.52 22.85
C LEU A 53 -5.11 1.24 22.21
N TRP A 54 -4.05 1.42 22.98
CA TRP A 54 -2.69 1.12 22.56
C TRP A 54 -2.28 -0.29 22.98
N PHE A 55 -1.95 -1.16 22.01
CA PHE A 55 -1.49 -2.52 22.28
C PHE A 55 0.03 -2.52 22.48
N ILE A 56 0.47 -2.81 23.70
CA ILE A 56 1.90 -2.81 24.07
C ILE A 56 2.63 -4.12 23.73
N ASP A 57 1.88 -5.16 23.37
CA ASP A 57 2.38 -6.49 23.01
C ASP A 57 1.74 -6.97 21.70
N GLY A 58 1.68 -6.09 20.72
CA GLY A 58 1.19 -6.40 19.37
C GLY A 58 2.33 -6.97 18.51
N HIS A 59 2.08 -8.08 17.82
CA HIS A 59 3.05 -8.72 16.93
C HIS A 59 2.50 -8.82 15.52
N SER A 60 3.35 -8.53 14.52
CA SER A 60 3.09 -8.98 13.16
C SER A 60 3.21 -10.50 13.09
N ALA A 61 2.41 -11.14 12.25
CA ALA A 61 2.40 -12.61 12.15
C ALA A 61 3.75 -13.19 11.73
N THR A 62 4.56 -12.43 11.00
CA THR A 62 5.89 -12.83 10.54
C THR A 62 6.68 -11.61 10.06
N ALA A 63 7.99 -11.77 9.93
CA ALA A 63 8.86 -10.75 9.38
C ALA A 63 8.63 -10.55 7.88
N LEU A 64 8.98 -9.37 7.39
CA LEU A 64 8.86 -8.85 6.05
C LEU A 64 7.43 -8.39 5.64
N CYS A 65 7.40 -7.51 4.63
CA CYS A 65 6.19 -6.86 4.14
C CYS A 65 5.16 -7.84 3.54
N ALA A 66 5.54 -8.66 2.57
CA ALA A 66 4.62 -9.55 1.87
C ALA A 66 3.99 -10.62 2.79
N PRO A 67 4.74 -11.32 3.65
CA PRO A 67 4.17 -12.29 4.58
C PRO A 67 3.19 -11.66 5.59
N THR A 68 3.51 -10.49 6.14
CA THR A 68 2.60 -9.76 7.03
C THR A 68 1.31 -9.36 6.30
N ARG A 69 1.42 -8.84 5.07
CA ARG A 69 0.26 -8.50 4.22
C ARG A 69 -0.61 -9.71 3.93
N TYR A 70 0.02 -10.86 3.63
CA TYR A 70 -0.70 -12.12 3.47
C TYR A 70 -1.48 -12.49 4.73
N ALA A 71 -0.83 -12.40 5.90
CA ALA A 71 -1.46 -12.77 7.16
C ALA A 71 -2.67 -11.86 7.49
N VAL A 72 -2.56 -10.55 7.30
CA VAL A 72 -3.67 -9.60 7.48
C VAL A 72 -4.82 -9.91 6.53
N MET A 73 -4.50 -10.20 5.26
CA MET A 73 -5.52 -10.46 4.24
C MET A 73 -6.19 -11.83 4.40
N SER A 74 -5.45 -12.86 4.81
CA SER A 74 -5.94 -14.25 4.86
C SER A 74 -6.35 -14.74 6.25
N GLY A 75 -5.96 -14.04 7.31
CA GLY A 75 -6.08 -14.52 8.69
C GLY A 75 -5.18 -15.72 9.01
N ASN A 76 -4.21 -16.05 8.16
CA ASN A 76 -3.30 -17.19 8.30
C ASN A 76 -1.83 -16.77 8.22
N ASN A 77 -0.96 -17.55 8.85
CA ASN A 77 0.47 -17.39 8.65
C ASN A 77 0.88 -17.81 7.23
N ASN A 78 1.91 -17.17 6.69
CA ASN A 78 2.42 -17.41 5.34
C ASN A 78 2.90 -18.85 5.09
N TYR A 79 3.36 -19.56 6.11
CA TYR A 79 3.77 -20.97 5.96
C TYR A 79 2.61 -21.93 5.68
N HIS A 80 1.36 -21.49 5.79
CA HIS A 80 0.18 -22.21 5.30
C HIS A 80 -0.15 -21.91 3.83
N SER A 81 0.56 -20.98 3.20
CA SER A 81 0.40 -20.66 1.78
C SER A 81 1.19 -21.64 0.89
N TYR A 82 1.01 -21.54 -0.43
CA TYR A 82 1.85 -22.28 -1.38
C TYR A 82 3.30 -21.78 -1.44
N ALA A 83 3.59 -20.60 -0.89
CA ALA A 83 4.92 -20.02 -0.75
C ALA A 83 5.26 -19.82 0.74
N PRO A 84 5.65 -20.87 1.47
CA PRO A 84 5.83 -20.84 2.93
C PRO A 84 6.88 -19.81 3.40
N TRP A 85 7.88 -19.50 2.59
CA TRP A 85 8.88 -18.43 2.82
C TRP A 85 8.37 -17.04 2.42
N GLY A 86 7.20 -16.96 1.83
CA GLY A 86 6.30 -15.82 1.87
C GLY A 86 6.69 -14.55 1.15
N VAL A 87 7.45 -14.60 0.07
CA VAL A 87 7.65 -13.42 -0.78
C VAL A 87 7.05 -13.68 -2.15
N TRP A 88 6.01 -12.94 -2.51
CA TRP A 88 5.39 -12.99 -3.82
C TRP A 88 5.98 -11.90 -4.71
N SER A 89 6.59 -12.30 -5.82
CA SER A 89 7.06 -11.35 -6.83
C SER A 89 5.89 -10.61 -7.48
N THR A 90 6.13 -9.41 -7.99
CA THR A 90 5.12 -8.63 -8.73
C THR A 90 4.42 -9.44 -9.83
N PHE A 91 5.18 -10.24 -10.58
CA PHE A 91 4.67 -11.12 -11.65
C PHE A 91 4.52 -12.57 -11.20
N GLY A 92 4.62 -12.86 -9.92
CA GLY A 92 4.32 -14.17 -9.36
C GLY A 92 2.83 -14.44 -9.35
N GLU A 93 2.45 -15.71 -9.24
CA GLU A 93 1.07 -16.07 -8.97
C GLU A 93 0.56 -15.33 -7.74
N THR A 94 -0.72 -14.99 -7.73
CA THR A 94 -1.34 -14.36 -6.57
C THR A 94 -1.20 -15.23 -5.32
N ALA A 95 -1.03 -14.58 -4.16
CA ALA A 95 -0.96 -15.27 -2.87
C ALA A 95 -2.26 -16.02 -2.51
N PHE A 96 -3.36 -15.70 -3.16
CA PHE A 96 -4.70 -16.23 -2.85
C PHE A 96 -5.20 -17.16 -3.93
N LYS A 97 -5.66 -18.34 -3.53
CA LYS A 97 -6.37 -19.28 -4.41
C LYS A 97 -7.79 -18.78 -4.68
N PRO A 98 -8.41 -19.15 -5.81
CA PRO A 98 -9.83 -18.89 -6.03
C PRO A 98 -10.68 -19.37 -4.85
N ASN A 99 -11.66 -18.54 -4.44
CA ASN A 99 -12.54 -18.78 -3.29
C ASN A 99 -11.86 -18.79 -1.91
N HIS A 100 -10.63 -18.33 -1.81
CA HIS A 100 -10.00 -18.09 -0.52
C HIS A 100 -10.70 -16.92 0.17
N ALA A 101 -11.18 -17.12 1.40
CA ALA A 101 -11.71 -16.04 2.19
C ALA A 101 -10.59 -15.04 2.50
N THR A 102 -10.83 -13.77 2.21
CA THR A 102 -9.91 -12.68 2.47
C THR A 102 -10.59 -11.61 3.31
N LEU A 103 -9.80 -10.75 3.94
CA LEU A 103 -10.34 -9.61 4.69
C LEU A 103 -11.35 -8.82 3.86
N GLY A 104 -11.02 -8.51 2.59
CA GLY A 104 -11.93 -7.80 1.69
C GLY A 104 -13.23 -8.56 1.40
N THR A 105 -13.17 -9.89 1.15
CA THR A 105 -14.40 -10.67 0.92
C THR A 105 -15.27 -10.73 2.15
N VAL A 106 -14.69 -10.90 3.34
CA VAL A 106 -15.43 -10.96 4.61
C VAL A 106 -16.19 -9.66 4.88
N VAL A 107 -15.53 -8.51 4.75
CA VAL A 107 -16.19 -7.22 5.01
C VAL A 107 -17.19 -6.85 3.91
N ARG A 108 -16.91 -7.17 2.64
CA ARG A 108 -17.87 -6.99 1.54
C ARG A 108 -19.14 -7.80 1.78
N ASP A 109 -19.00 -9.07 2.15
CA ASP A 109 -20.12 -9.98 2.38
C ASP A 109 -20.91 -9.58 3.65
N ALA A 110 -20.28 -8.83 4.57
CA ALA A 110 -20.94 -8.15 5.69
C ALA A 110 -21.67 -6.85 5.29
N GLY A 111 -21.66 -6.47 4.01
CA GLY A 111 -22.40 -5.33 3.48
C GLY A 111 -21.65 -4.00 3.43
N TYR A 112 -20.34 -4.00 3.67
CA TYR A 112 -19.53 -2.80 3.57
C TYR A 112 -19.22 -2.43 2.10
N GLN A 113 -19.14 -1.13 1.82
CA GLN A 113 -18.44 -0.63 0.65
C GLN A 113 -16.93 -0.72 0.90
N THR A 114 -16.19 -1.41 0.03
CA THR A 114 -14.81 -1.79 0.32
C THR A 114 -13.81 -1.08 -0.59
N GLY A 115 -12.75 -0.51 0.00
CA GLY A 115 -11.64 0.14 -0.69
C GLY A 115 -10.29 -0.41 -0.28
N PHE A 116 -9.38 -0.55 -1.24
CA PHE A 116 -7.95 -0.83 -1.05
C PHE A 116 -7.12 0.28 -1.68
N ILE A 117 -6.18 0.85 -0.93
CA ILE A 117 -5.29 1.89 -1.46
C ILE A 117 -3.87 1.65 -0.98
N GLY A 118 -2.91 1.65 -1.91
CA GLY A 118 -1.49 1.57 -1.61
C GLY A 118 -0.79 0.31 -2.05
N LYS A 119 0.24 -0.11 -1.31
CA LYS A 119 1.13 -1.22 -1.64
C LYS A 119 0.44 -2.57 -1.48
N TRP A 120 0.37 -3.36 -2.58
CA TRP A 120 -0.19 -4.72 -2.59
C TRP A 120 0.82 -5.79 -2.18
N HIS A 121 1.83 -6.03 -2.99
CA HIS A 121 2.97 -6.93 -2.78
C HIS A 121 2.59 -8.41 -2.51
N LEU A 122 1.51 -8.89 -3.14
CA LEU A 122 1.00 -10.27 -2.97
C LEU A 122 0.84 -11.01 -4.30
N GLY A 123 1.71 -10.68 -5.28
CA GLY A 123 1.66 -11.24 -6.62
C GLY A 123 0.56 -10.61 -7.49
N GLY A 124 0.45 -11.09 -8.71
CA GLY A 124 -0.57 -10.64 -9.64
C GLY A 124 -0.30 -10.99 -11.10
N ASP A 125 -1.30 -10.83 -11.91
CA ASP A 125 -1.33 -11.27 -13.29
C ASP A 125 -1.27 -10.09 -14.26
N PHE A 126 -0.22 -10.11 -15.09
CA PHE A 126 -0.02 -9.17 -16.19
C PHE A 126 0.20 -9.99 -17.46
N CYS A 127 -0.47 -9.65 -18.55
CA CYS A 127 -0.40 -10.42 -19.78
C CYS A 127 0.89 -10.18 -20.56
N ILE A 128 1.31 -11.17 -21.30
CA ILE A 128 2.23 -10.98 -22.42
C ILE A 128 1.45 -10.24 -23.53
N PRO A 129 2.04 -9.21 -24.19
CA PRO A 129 1.35 -8.43 -25.20
C PRO A 129 0.70 -9.29 -26.29
N ARG A 130 -0.55 -9.01 -26.62
CA ARG A 130 -1.36 -9.75 -27.63
C ARG A 130 -1.58 -11.23 -27.29
N SER A 131 -1.51 -11.60 -26.02
CA SER A 131 -1.69 -12.97 -25.53
C SER A 131 -2.59 -12.95 -24.29
N THR A 132 -3.22 -14.09 -24.00
CA THR A 132 -3.91 -14.35 -22.73
C THR A 132 -2.99 -15.00 -21.69
N ALA A 133 -1.75 -15.33 -22.07
CA ALA A 133 -0.76 -15.89 -21.16
C ALA A 133 -0.19 -14.80 -20.25
N PHE A 134 0.02 -15.15 -18.99
CA PHE A 134 0.60 -14.23 -18.01
C PHE A 134 2.13 -14.26 -18.06
N TYR A 135 2.71 -13.07 -17.92
CA TYR A 135 4.16 -12.94 -17.76
C TYR A 135 4.58 -13.45 -16.37
N ARG A 136 5.61 -14.28 -16.32
CA ARG A 136 6.15 -14.89 -15.08
C ARG A 136 7.68 -14.75 -14.96
N GLY A 137 8.23 -13.75 -15.65
CA GLY A 137 9.66 -13.47 -15.63
C GLY A 137 10.08 -12.50 -14.49
N PRO A 138 11.36 -12.10 -14.51
CA PRO A 138 11.87 -11.11 -13.56
C PRO A 138 11.18 -9.76 -13.75
N LYS A 139 11.11 -8.99 -12.66
CA LYS A 139 10.52 -7.64 -12.67
C LYS A 139 11.51 -6.53 -13.02
N ASN A 140 12.81 -6.80 -12.88
CA ASN A 140 13.89 -5.86 -13.14
C ASN A 140 14.32 -5.87 -14.61
N GLY A 141 14.87 -4.75 -15.04
CA GLY A 141 15.37 -4.56 -16.41
C GLY A 141 14.31 -4.06 -17.38
N ASP A 142 14.71 -3.94 -18.63
CA ASP A 142 13.83 -3.46 -19.69
C ASP A 142 12.87 -4.58 -20.14
N LEU A 143 11.61 -4.42 -19.76
CA LEU A 143 10.51 -5.30 -20.11
C LEU A 143 9.60 -4.69 -21.19
N THR A 144 10.03 -3.63 -21.87
CA THR A 144 9.28 -3.01 -22.97
C THR A 144 8.90 -4.03 -24.03
N GLY A 145 7.62 -4.15 -24.33
CA GLY A 145 7.08 -5.13 -25.27
C GLY A 145 7.07 -6.59 -24.81
N LYS A 146 7.54 -6.89 -23.59
CA LYS A 146 7.51 -8.26 -23.00
C LYS A 146 6.31 -8.47 -22.08
N VAL A 147 5.80 -7.41 -21.48
CA VAL A 147 4.64 -7.45 -20.57
C VAL A 147 3.73 -6.27 -20.86
N ASP A 148 2.43 -6.51 -20.87
CA ASP A 148 1.41 -5.48 -20.99
C ASP A 148 1.13 -4.89 -19.59
N MET A 149 1.63 -3.67 -19.38
CA MET A 149 1.51 -2.97 -18.11
C MET A 149 0.32 -2.02 -18.07
N THR A 150 -0.52 -2.00 -19.11
CA THR A 150 -1.71 -1.12 -19.12
C THR A 150 -2.82 -1.61 -18.20
N ARG A 151 -2.72 -2.88 -17.75
CA ARG A 151 -3.73 -3.51 -16.90
C ARG A 151 -3.14 -4.50 -15.92
N PHE A 152 -3.55 -4.39 -14.66
CA PHE A 152 -3.40 -5.42 -13.63
C PHE A 152 -4.59 -6.39 -13.75
N VAL A 153 -4.40 -7.49 -14.47
CA VAL A 153 -5.51 -8.31 -15.01
C VAL A 153 -6.27 -9.06 -13.93
N SER A 154 -5.54 -9.74 -13.02
CA SER A 154 -6.12 -10.48 -11.91
C SER A 154 -5.09 -10.72 -10.78
N GLY A 155 -5.56 -11.29 -9.68
CA GLY A 155 -4.75 -11.56 -8.49
C GLY A 155 -4.48 -10.34 -7.61
N GLY A 156 -5.11 -9.22 -7.92
CA GLY A 156 -5.04 -7.97 -7.17
C GLY A 156 -6.16 -7.81 -6.14
N PRO A 157 -6.29 -6.60 -5.54
CA PRO A 157 -7.30 -6.31 -4.52
C PRO A 157 -8.74 -6.57 -4.98
N ARG A 158 -9.06 -6.32 -6.26
CA ARG A 158 -10.41 -6.57 -6.81
C ARG A 158 -10.86 -8.01 -6.65
N ASP A 159 -9.97 -8.96 -6.89
CA ASP A 159 -10.27 -10.39 -6.75
C ASP A 159 -10.33 -10.84 -5.28
N CYS A 160 -9.85 -9.99 -4.38
CA CYS A 160 -9.86 -10.19 -2.95
C CYS A 160 -11.00 -9.46 -2.22
N GLY A 161 -12.02 -8.99 -2.96
CA GLY A 161 -13.26 -8.45 -2.39
C GLY A 161 -13.30 -6.93 -2.22
N PHE A 162 -12.33 -6.18 -2.76
CA PHE A 162 -12.39 -4.73 -2.76
C PHE A 162 -13.12 -4.20 -4.00
N GLU A 163 -14.16 -3.39 -3.79
CA GLU A 163 -15.00 -2.80 -4.85
C GLU A 163 -14.33 -1.59 -5.52
N TYR A 164 -13.39 -0.96 -4.83
CA TYR A 164 -12.52 0.09 -5.33
C TYR A 164 -11.07 -0.26 -4.98
N ASP A 165 -10.14 0.00 -5.89
CA ASP A 165 -8.73 -0.06 -5.58
C ASP A 165 -7.90 1.02 -6.29
N PHE A 166 -6.91 1.54 -5.57
CA PHE A 166 -5.82 2.33 -6.11
C PHE A 166 -4.50 1.71 -5.65
N THR A 167 -3.89 0.93 -6.55
CA THR A 167 -2.89 -0.06 -6.18
C THR A 167 -1.51 0.27 -6.73
N SER A 168 -0.50 0.28 -5.83
CA SER A 168 0.90 0.13 -6.20
C SER A 168 1.32 -1.33 -6.01
N PRO A 169 1.67 -2.08 -7.08
CA PRO A 169 1.98 -3.50 -6.95
C PRO A 169 3.18 -3.82 -6.08
N CYS A 170 4.17 -2.91 -6.01
CA CYS A 170 5.41 -3.08 -5.25
C CYS A 170 5.67 -2.00 -4.18
N GLY A 171 4.85 -0.95 -4.10
CA GLY A 171 5.19 0.25 -3.35
C GLY A 171 6.27 1.07 -4.07
N ILE A 172 7.03 1.87 -3.32
CA ILE A 172 8.09 2.74 -3.87
C ILE A 172 9.44 2.03 -4.01
N GLN A 173 9.60 0.84 -3.45
CA GLN A 173 10.89 0.16 -3.28
C GLN A 173 11.49 -0.40 -4.57
N GLY A 174 10.72 -0.56 -5.62
CA GLY A 174 11.26 -1.14 -6.84
C GLY A 174 10.23 -1.48 -7.89
N PRO A 175 10.71 -2.01 -9.04
CA PRO A 175 9.82 -2.20 -10.16
C PRO A 175 8.66 -3.16 -9.83
N ILE A 176 7.51 -2.86 -10.34
CA ILE A 176 7.16 -1.82 -11.34
C ILE A 176 6.76 -0.51 -10.65
N TYR A 177 7.10 0.61 -11.30
CA TYR A 177 6.84 1.98 -10.82
C TYR A 177 5.57 2.51 -11.47
N LEU A 178 4.43 1.85 -11.23
CA LEU A 178 3.14 2.15 -11.82
C LEU A 178 2.04 2.08 -10.77
N LEU A 179 1.00 2.85 -10.98
CA LEU A 179 -0.22 2.86 -10.19
C LEU A 179 -1.40 2.35 -11.03
N TYR A 180 -2.31 1.66 -10.38
CA TYR A 180 -3.50 1.10 -11.02
C TYR A 180 -4.74 1.54 -10.27
N GLU A 181 -5.72 2.07 -11.00
CA GLU A 181 -7.04 2.35 -10.46
C GLU A 181 -8.05 1.39 -11.07
N ASN A 182 -8.72 0.62 -10.23
CA ASN A 182 -9.67 -0.40 -10.68
C ASN A 182 -9.10 -1.30 -11.79
N GLN A 183 -7.87 -1.79 -11.57
CA GLN A 183 -7.10 -2.66 -12.48
C GLN A 183 -6.51 -1.97 -13.74
N ALA A 184 -6.92 -0.77 -14.10
CA ALA A 184 -6.33 -0.05 -15.22
C ALA A 184 -5.13 0.77 -14.76
N TRP A 185 -4.09 0.87 -15.60
CA TRP A 185 -3.01 1.81 -15.35
C TRP A 185 -3.58 3.22 -15.15
N SER A 186 -3.21 3.85 -14.05
CA SER A 186 -3.55 5.23 -13.70
C SER A 186 -2.32 6.11 -13.93
N PRO A 187 -2.26 6.89 -15.01
CA PRO A 187 -1.13 7.77 -15.28
C PRO A 187 -1.03 8.85 -14.20
N ILE A 188 0.21 9.20 -13.81
CA ILE A 188 0.47 10.24 -12.80
C ILE A 188 0.14 11.63 -13.37
N ALA A 189 0.36 11.83 -14.68
CA ALA A 189 0.03 13.07 -15.39
C ALA A 189 -0.49 12.77 -16.81
N ASP A 190 -1.10 13.76 -17.44
CA ASP A 190 -1.69 13.64 -18.80
C ASP A 190 -0.66 13.23 -19.86
N ASN A 191 0.61 13.59 -19.67
CA ASN A 191 1.71 13.25 -20.58
C ASN A 191 2.49 11.99 -20.18
N SER A 192 2.02 11.26 -19.18
CA SER A 192 2.65 10.02 -18.71
C SER A 192 2.72 8.97 -19.80
N GLN A 193 3.83 8.24 -19.82
CA GLN A 193 4.07 7.10 -20.68
C GLN A 193 4.67 5.95 -19.86
N ILE A 194 4.36 4.72 -20.24
CA ILE A 194 5.02 3.56 -19.64
C ILE A 194 6.35 3.36 -20.34
N ILE A 195 7.45 3.58 -19.62
CA ILE A 195 8.82 3.52 -20.14
C ILE A 195 9.71 2.66 -19.25
N PHE A 196 10.91 2.36 -19.72
CA PHE A 196 11.96 1.82 -18.88
C PHE A 196 12.59 2.97 -18.08
N LEU A 197 12.37 2.95 -16.76
CA LEU A 197 12.97 3.89 -15.82
C LEU A 197 14.34 3.41 -15.37
N ASN A 198 15.33 4.29 -15.51
CA ASN A 198 16.70 4.13 -15.06
C ASN A 198 17.27 5.49 -14.65
N GLU A 199 18.57 5.59 -14.39
CA GLU A 199 19.20 6.83 -13.96
C GLU A 199 19.08 7.98 -15.00
N ASP A 200 18.95 7.65 -16.29
CA ASP A 200 18.85 8.65 -17.37
C ASP A 200 17.42 9.14 -17.61
N THR A 201 16.42 8.33 -17.25
CA THR A 201 15.00 8.57 -17.58
C THR A 201 14.13 8.90 -16.37
N ALA A 202 14.59 8.64 -15.15
CA ALA A 202 13.85 8.93 -13.93
C ALA A 202 13.84 10.45 -13.64
N VAL A 203 12.71 10.93 -13.11
CA VAL A 203 12.56 12.33 -12.67
C VAL A 203 13.56 12.66 -11.56
N HIS A 204 13.71 11.75 -10.60
CA HIS A 204 14.70 11.84 -9.52
C HIS A 204 15.47 10.53 -9.37
N PRO A 205 16.59 10.35 -10.13
CA PRO A 205 17.31 9.08 -10.18
C PRO A 205 17.77 8.55 -8.82
N LYS A 206 18.21 9.45 -7.93
CA LYS A 206 18.72 9.08 -6.59
C LYS A 206 17.62 8.58 -5.64
N ASP A 207 16.41 9.03 -5.85
CA ASP A 207 15.25 8.75 -5.01
C ASP A 207 14.28 7.74 -5.68
N MET A 208 14.67 7.19 -6.84
CA MET A 208 13.80 6.34 -7.64
C MET A 208 13.51 5.00 -6.96
N SER A 209 14.54 4.32 -6.46
CA SER A 209 14.42 2.93 -6.04
C SER A 209 15.62 2.41 -5.25
N ASP A 210 15.40 1.41 -4.41
CA ASP A 210 16.45 0.58 -3.81
C ASP A 210 16.63 -0.78 -4.53
N LYS A 211 15.73 -1.15 -5.45
CA LYS A 211 15.74 -2.43 -6.19
C LYS A 211 16.15 -2.31 -7.66
N GLY A 212 16.49 -1.11 -8.11
CA GLY A 212 17.03 -0.85 -9.42
C GLY A 212 15.99 -0.58 -10.52
N PRO A 213 16.46 -0.47 -11.78
CA PRO A 213 15.63 -0.04 -12.90
C PRO A 213 14.57 -1.06 -13.32
N GLY A 214 13.48 -0.55 -13.91
CA GLY A 214 12.38 -1.35 -14.43
C GLY A 214 11.31 -0.52 -15.12
N LEU A 215 10.22 -1.13 -15.56
CA LEU A 215 9.12 -0.38 -16.17
C LEU A 215 8.42 0.53 -15.15
N GLY A 216 8.03 1.71 -15.61
CA GLY A 216 7.33 2.67 -14.78
C GLY A 216 6.68 3.80 -15.59
N ASP A 217 5.96 4.64 -14.90
CA ASP A 217 5.41 5.89 -15.41
C ASP A 217 6.54 6.91 -15.60
N SER A 218 6.60 7.57 -16.76
CA SER A 218 7.62 8.56 -17.07
C SER A 218 7.65 9.76 -16.12
N GLN A 219 6.60 9.97 -15.35
CA GLN A 219 6.46 11.01 -14.33
C GLN A 219 6.59 10.46 -12.89
N TRP A 220 7.09 9.23 -12.75
CA TRP A 220 7.25 8.64 -11.43
C TRP A 220 8.24 9.42 -10.57
N ASP A 221 7.75 9.89 -9.45
CA ASP A 221 8.55 10.49 -8.38
C ASP A 221 8.21 9.79 -7.05
N SER A 222 9.13 8.99 -6.53
CA SER A 222 8.91 8.24 -5.29
C SER A 222 8.61 9.12 -4.08
N ARG A 223 9.00 10.41 -4.13
CA ARG A 223 8.76 11.38 -3.06
C ARG A 223 7.31 11.81 -2.97
N GLU A 224 6.57 11.75 -4.09
CA GLU A 224 5.20 12.24 -4.20
C GLU A 224 4.15 11.11 -4.07
N ILE A 225 4.59 9.85 -4.07
CA ILE A 225 3.66 8.70 -4.05
C ILE A 225 2.89 8.62 -2.74
N GLY A 226 3.52 8.95 -1.60
CA GLY A 226 2.83 8.97 -0.29
C GLY A 226 1.66 9.94 -0.29
N GLN A 227 1.89 11.18 -0.74
CA GLN A 227 0.85 12.20 -0.87
C GLN A 227 -0.28 11.76 -1.79
N LEU A 228 0.05 11.28 -3.00
CA LEU A 228 -0.95 10.81 -3.96
C LEU A 228 -1.84 9.69 -3.39
N LEU A 229 -1.26 8.74 -2.67
CA LEU A 229 -2.02 7.67 -2.03
C LEU A 229 -2.91 8.17 -0.90
N SER A 230 -2.44 9.13 -0.09
CA SER A 230 -3.24 9.72 0.99
C SER A 230 -4.41 10.54 0.45
N GLU A 231 -4.21 11.31 -0.61
CA GLU A 231 -5.28 12.03 -1.31
C GLU A 231 -6.37 11.07 -1.82
N LYS A 232 -5.99 9.96 -2.46
CA LYS A 232 -6.93 8.92 -2.90
C LYS A 232 -7.69 8.27 -1.73
N ALA A 233 -7.04 8.12 -0.56
CA ALA A 233 -7.69 7.59 0.63
C ALA A 233 -8.73 8.56 1.19
N VAL A 234 -8.42 9.84 1.25
CA VAL A 234 -9.33 10.90 1.67
C VAL A 234 -10.51 11.02 0.70
N ASP A 235 -10.27 10.95 -0.61
CA ASP A 235 -11.32 10.96 -1.64
C ASP A 235 -12.27 9.77 -1.47
N PHE A 236 -11.74 8.55 -1.28
CA PHE A 236 -12.55 7.37 -1.02
C PHE A 236 -13.42 7.54 0.23
N ILE A 237 -12.83 7.97 1.35
CA ILE A 237 -13.55 8.18 2.61
C ILE A 237 -14.65 9.23 2.42
N THR A 238 -14.32 10.36 1.80
CA THR A 238 -15.26 11.47 1.57
C THR A 238 -16.44 11.01 0.72
N HIS A 239 -16.17 10.29 -0.37
CA HIS A 239 -17.22 9.76 -1.23
C HIS A 239 -18.07 8.70 -0.52
N ALA A 240 -17.44 7.72 0.11
CA ALA A 240 -18.13 6.63 0.80
C ALA A 240 -18.99 7.11 1.98
N ALA A 241 -18.54 8.13 2.70
CA ALA A 241 -19.27 8.72 3.83
C ALA A 241 -20.59 9.41 3.41
N THR A 242 -20.77 9.75 2.14
CA THR A 242 -22.05 10.29 1.64
C THR A 242 -23.10 9.22 1.38
N GLY A 243 -22.70 7.94 1.37
CA GLY A 243 -23.58 6.80 1.12
C GLY A 243 -24.33 6.32 2.37
N ASN A 244 -25.21 5.34 2.17
CA ASN A 244 -26.01 4.73 3.24
C ASN A 244 -25.41 3.42 3.78
N LYS A 245 -24.30 2.95 3.20
CA LYS A 245 -23.58 1.75 3.62
C LYS A 245 -22.37 2.14 4.46
N PRO A 246 -22.01 1.34 5.47
CA PRO A 246 -20.73 1.50 6.11
C PRO A 246 -19.61 1.21 5.10
N PHE A 247 -18.47 1.85 5.25
CA PHE A 247 -17.30 1.57 4.43
C PHE A 247 -16.18 0.90 5.22
N PHE A 248 -15.38 0.13 4.50
CA PHE A 248 -14.12 -0.46 4.93
C PHE A 248 -13.02 0.00 4.00
N LEU A 249 -12.01 0.69 4.53
CA LEU A 249 -10.80 1.06 3.81
C LEU A 249 -9.60 0.31 4.37
N TYR A 250 -8.84 -0.37 3.50
CA TYR A 250 -7.52 -0.88 3.82
C TYR A 250 -6.46 -0.02 3.11
N TYR A 251 -5.87 0.90 3.86
CA TYR A 251 -4.81 1.80 3.40
C TYR A 251 -3.44 1.21 3.74
N CYS A 252 -2.68 0.90 2.71
CA CYS A 252 -1.35 0.31 2.80
C CYS A 252 -0.29 1.32 2.37
N SER A 253 0.12 2.20 3.29
CA SER A 253 1.19 3.15 3.03
C SER A 253 2.48 2.42 2.67
N PRO A 254 3.22 2.84 1.62
CA PRO A 254 4.57 2.36 1.36
C PRO A 254 5.63 3.05 2.22
N MET A 255 5.25 4.00 3.06
CA MET A 255 6.12 4.75 3.96
C MET A 255 6.25 4.01 5.30
N VAL A 256 7.40 3.96 5.89
CA VAL A 256 8.67 4.64 5.58
C VAL A 256 9.73 3.71 4.96
N HIS A 257 9.31 2.80 4.09
CA HIS A 257 10.21 1.84 3.42
C HIS A 257 11.24 2.55 2.52
N LEU A 258 12.39 1.92 2.31
CA LEU A 258 13.38 2.37 1.32
C LEU A 258 12.77 2.45 -0.11
N PRO A 259 13.20 3.39 -0.97
CA PRO A 259 14.20 4.43 -0.72
C PRO A 259 13.66 5.49 0.26
N HIS A 260 14.53 6.00 1.15
CA HIS A 260 14.14 7.09 2.02
C HIS A 260 14.14 8.40 1.23
N CYS A 261 13.01 8.76 0.69
CA CYS A 261 12.80 9.87 -0.23
C CYS A 261 11.65 10.78 0.24
N PRO A 262 11.87 11.55 1.34
CA PRO A 262 10.86 12.50 1.80
C PRO A 262 10.59 13.56 0.74
N PRO A 263 9.34 14.04 0.59
CA PRO A 263 9.03 15.20 -0.24
C PRO A 263 9.72 16.46 0.29
N ASP A 264 9.93 17.45 -0.56
CA ASP A 264 10.44 18.74 -0.12
C ASP A 264 9.43 19.45 0.78
N VAL A 265 8.14 19.36 0.42
CA VAL A 265 7.01 19.98 1.12
C VAL A 265 5.83 19.02 1.13
N PHE A 266 5.12 18.92 2.25
CA PHE A 266 3.85 18.22 2.38
C PHE A 266 2.82 19.10 3.12
N ASP A 267 1.63 19.24 2.59
CA ASP A 267 0.57 20.12 3.14
C ASP A 267 1.07 21.53 3.52
N GLY A 268 1.90 22.13 2.63
CA GLY A 268 2.49 23.45 2.81
C GLY A 268 3.60 23.53 3.87
N LYS A 269 3.96 22.41 4.49
CA LYS A 269 5.07 22.35 5.48
C LYS A 269 6.31 21.78 4.82
N LYS A 270 7.47 22.36 5.15
CA LYS A 270 8.76 21.82 4.73
C LYS A 270 9.01 20.50 5.47
N ILE A 271 9.37 19.46 4.72
CA ILE A 271 9.64 18.10 5.24
C ILE A 271 11.13 17.78 5.13
N LYS A 272 11.67 17.73 3.93
CA LYS A 272 13.06 17.33 3.70
C LYS A 272 14.07 18.24 4.41
N GLY A 273 14.99 17.60 5.14
CA GLY A 273 16.05 18.30 5.89
C GLY A 273 15.58 18.94 7.21
N GLN A 274 14.46 18.50 7.75
CA GLN A 274 13.99 18.93 9.08
C GLN A 274 14.55 18.06 10.21
N THR A 275 14.99 16.84 9.88
CA THR A 275 15.59 15.89 10.82
C THR A 275 17.00 15.47 10.35
N PRO A 276 17.75 14.70 11.16
CA PRO A 276 19.09 14.27 10.77
C PRO A 276 19.14 13.29 9.59
N THR A 277 18.04 12.61 9.24
CA THR A 277 18.02 11.61 8.17
C THR A 277 16.73 11.66 7.34
N ASN A 278 16.81 11.28 6.08
CA ASN A 278 15.63 11.16 5.22
C ASN A 278 14.58 10.17 5.75
N HIS A 279 14.99 9.11 6.46
CA HIS A 279 14.06 8.19 7.12
C HIS A 279 13.15 8.92 8.11
N LEU A 280 13.76 9.73 8.99
CA LEU A 280 13.03 10.48 10.00
C LEU A 280 12.21 11.62 9.38
N ASP A 281 12.69 12.23 8.28
CA ASP A 281 11.92 13.22 7.55
C ASP A 281 10.62 12.62 6.99
N MET A 282 10.64 11.37 6.51
CA MET A 282 9.42 10.67 6.03
C MET A 282 8.38 10.40 7.12
N LEU A 283 8.72 10.55 8.40
CA LEU A 283 7.75 10.46 9.51
C LEU A 283 6.98 11.76 9.73
N LEU A 284 7.39 12.85 9.06
CA LEU A 284 6.79 14.18 9.19
C LEU A 284 5.69 14.42 8.15
N ASP A 285 5.59 13.58 7.10
CA ASP A 285 4.61 13.68 6.02
C ASP A 285 3.41 12.66 6.14
#